data_43cd0df7626f527cf166fc36be5b42d3
#
_entry.id   43cd0df7626f527cf166fc36be5b42d3
#
_cell.length_a   1.000
_cell.length_b   1.000
_cell.length_c   1.000
_cell.angle_alpha   90.00
_cell.angle_beta   90.00
_cell.angle_gamma   90.00
#
_symmetry.space_group_name_H-M   'P 1'
#
loop_
_entity.id
_entity.type
_entity.pdbx_description
1 polymer ?
#
loop_
_entity_poly.entity_id
_entity_poly.type
_entity_poly.pdbx_seq_one_letter_code
_entity_poly.pdbx_strand_id
1 'polypeptide(L)'
;ESLKTVPQSYREGAFGLGAGKWRVVRTVVIPGCVDGVITGCILSIGRIVGETAALFYTAGLAHSLNDFFTGITKPGASLSVALYVYAKEYGEFEVAFAIASILLILTLLINLSATLVGKHYEKRRSI
;
A
#
# COMPACT_ATOMS: atom_id res chain seq x y z
N GLU A 1 -2.53 -9.45 11.85
CA GLU A 1 -3.95 -9.71 11.97
C GLU A 1 -4.45 -10.72 10.92
N SER A 2 -4.23 -10.51 9.61
CA SER A 2 -4.71 -11.42 8.55
C SER A 2 -4.32 -12.89 8.72
N LEU A 3 -3.14 -13.16 9.27
CA LEU A 3 -2.71 -14.54 9.57
C LEU A 3 -3.54 -15.18 10.68
N LYS A 4 -4.15 -14.40 11.56
CA LYS A 4 -4.99 -14.91 12.66
C LYS A 4 -6.40 -15.26 12.20
N THR A 5 -6.84 -14.76 11.06
CA THR A 5 -8.18 -15.06 10.53
C THR A 5 -8.35 -16.50 10.07
N VAL A 6 -7.23 -17.22 9.82
CA VAL A 6 -7.27 -18.63 9.43
C VAL A 6 -7.61 -19.48 10.67
N PRO A 7 -8.74 -20.20 10.67
CA PRO A 7 -9.16 -21.02 11.80
C PRO A 7 -8.10 -22.04 12.21
N GLN A 8 -7.94 -22.18 13.52
CA GLN A 8 -6.92 -23.08 14.08
C GLN A 8 -7.17 -24.54 13.69
N SER A 9 -8.43 -24.92 13.53
CA SER A 9 -8.83 -26.27 13.10
C SER A 9 -8.20 -26.70 11.78
N TYR A 10 -8.02 -25.77 10.81
CA TYR A 10 -7.34 -26.10 9.57
C TYR A 10 -5.85 -26.37 9.75
N ARG A 11 -5.22 -25.69 10.68
CA ARG A 11 -3.82 -25.91 11.03
C ARG A 11 -3.63 -27.24 11.74
N GLU A 12 -4.50 -27.52 12.72
CA GLU A 12 -4.49 -28.78 13.49
C GLU A 12 -4.80 -29.96 12.58
N GLY A 13 -5.80 -29.86 11.68
CA GLY A 13 -6.09 -30.89 10.69
C GLY A 13 -4.91 -31.20 9.78
N ALA A 14 -4.22 -30.17 9.30
CA ALA A 14 -3.03 -30.36 8.47
C ALA A 14 -1.87 -31.00 9.25
N PHE A 15 -1.68 -30.66 10.52
CA PHE A 15 -0.70 -31.30 11.39
C PHE A 15 -1.10 -32.76 11.69
N GLY A 16 -2.39 -33.04 11.90
CA GLY A 16 -2.90 -34.38 12.09
C GLY A 16 -2.65 -35.31 10.90
N LEU A 17 -2.61 -34.74 9.68
CA LEU A 17 -2.24 -35.46 8.46
C LEU A 17 -0.71 -35.60 8.28
N GLY A 18 0.10 -35.21 9.26
CA GLY A 18 1.56 -35.32 9.25
C GLY A 18 2.27 -34.23 8.45
N ALA A 19 1.60 -33.12 8.14
CA ALA A 19 2.26 -32.01 7.43
C ALA A 19 3.23 -31.28 8.33
N GLY A 20 4.45 -31.04 7.85
CA GLY A 20 5.45 -30.21 8.54
C GLY A 20 5.03 -28.73 8.62
N LYS A 21 5.54 -28.01 9.63
CA LYS A 21 5.19 -26.60 9.89
C LYS A 21 5.27 -25.70 8.65
N TRP A 22 6.32 -25.82 7.86
CA TRP A 22 6.49 -25.03 6.65
C TRP A 22 5.43 -25.34 5.58
N ARG A 23 5.07 -26.62 5.44
CA ARG A 23 4.03 -27.05 4.52
C ARG A 23 2.67 -26.48 4.92
N VAL A 24 2.32 -26.53 6.21
CA VAL A 24 1.07 -25.95 6.74
C VAL A 24 1.01 -24.44 6.47
N VAL A 25 2.10 -23.72 6.71
CA VAL A 25 2.15 -22.28 6.41
C VAL A 25 1.89 -22.01 4.92
N ARG A 26 2.57 -22.70 4.03
CA ARG A 26 2.53 -22.43 2.59
C ARG A 26 1.20 -22.89 1.93
N THR A 27 0.62 -23.99 2.40
CA THR A 27 -0.55 -24.58 1.74
C THR A 27 -1.88 -24.28 2.42
N VAL A 28 -1.87 -23.90 3.69
CA VAL A 28 -3.09 -23.66 4.47
C VAL A 28 -3.15 -22.18 4.91
N VAL A 29 -2.11 -21.69 5.57
CA VAL A 29 -2.16 -20.37 6.22
C VAL A 29 -2.07 -19.25 5.18
N ILE A 30 -1.05 -19.25 4.33
CA ILE A 30 -0.86 -18.18 3.32
C ILE A 30 -2.07 -18.08 2.37
N PRO A 31 -2.54 -19.17 1.76
CA PRO A 31 -3.73 -19.06 0.95
C PRO A 31 -4.97 -18.65 1.75
N GLY A 32 -5.07 -19.05 3.03
CA GLY A 32 -6.17 -18.68 3.92
C GLY A 32 -6.26 -17.21 4.30
N CYS A 33 -5.17 -16.46 4.25
CA CYS A 33 -5.12 -15.06 4.68
C CYS A 33 -4.99 -14.05 3.53
N VAL A 34 -5.05 -14.48 2.26
CA VAL A 34 -4.83 -13.60 1.10
C VAL A 34 -5.74 -12.38 1.10
N ASP A 35 -7.03 -12.56 1.40
CA ASP A 35 -8.01 -11.46 1.39
C ASP A 35 -7.66 -10.36 2.41
N GLY A 36 -7.28 -10.78 3.62
CA GLY A 36 -6.83 -9.85 4.65
C GLY A 36 -5.51 -9.16 4.31
N VAL A 37 -4.59 -9.85 3.63
CA VAL A 37 -3.33 -9.26 3.16
C VAL A 37 -3.61 -8.22 2.08
N ILE A 38 -4.47 -8.51 1.10
CA ILE A 38 -4.84 -7.55 0.05
C ILE A 38 -5.49 -6.31 0.65
N THR A 39 -6.43 -6.49 1.56
CA THR A 39 -7.08 -5.37 2.27
C THR A 39 -6.04 -4.53 3.03
N GLY A 40 -5.12 -5.17 3.74
CA GLY A 40 -4.03 -4.49 4.43
C GLY A 40 -3.11 -3.71 3.48
N CYS A 41 -2.80 -4.25 2.31
CA CYS A 41 -2.02 -3.56 1.28
C CYS A 41 -2.76 -2.32 0.76
N ILE A 42 -4.05 -2.42 0.46
CA ILE A 42 -4.87 -1.27 -0.02
C ILE A 42 -4.86 -0.14 1.02
N LEU A 43 -5.12 -0.48 2.29
CA LEU A 43 -5.10 0.49 3.39
C LEU A 43 -3.70 1.12 3.57
N SER A 44 -2.64 0.32 3.47
CA SER A 44 -1.26 0.81 3.59
C SER A 44 -0.88 1.76 2.46
N ILE A 45 -1.26 1.45 1.22
CA ILE A 45 -1.01 2.32 0.07
C ILE A 45 -1.73 3.66 0.25
N GLY A 46 -3.01 3.65 0.67
CA GLY A 46 -3.77 4.86 0.94
C GLY A 46 -3.11 5.73 2.01
N ARG A 47 -2.59 5.11 3.07
CA ARG A 47 -1.88 5.80 4.14
C ARG A 47 -0.55 6.40 3.65
N ILE A 48 0.26 5.65 2.92
CA ILE A 48 1.56 6.12 2.39
C ILE A 48 1.36 7.31 1.45
N VAL A 49 0.37 7.26 0.57
CA VAL A 49 0.08 8.37 -0.35
C VAL A 49 -0.39 9.62 0.39
N GLY A 50 -1.12 9.47 1.51
CA GLY A 50 -1.59 10.57 2.35
C GLY A 50 -0.59 11.08 3.39
N GLU A 51 0.56 10.42 3.57
CA GLU A 51 1.55 10.76 4.61
C GLU A 51 2.32 12.02 4.21
N THR A 52 1.82 13.19 4.63
CA THR A 52 2.42 14.49 4.29
C THR A 52 3.32 15.00 5.41
N ALA A 53 2.86 14.93 6.66
CA ALA A 53 3.53 15.59 7.78
C ALA A 53 4.92 14.99 8.07
N ALA A 54 5.02 13.66 8.13
CA ALA A 54 6.31 13.02 8.39
C ALA A 54 7.32 13.29 7.28
N LEU A 55 6.89 13.22 6.02
CA LEU A 55 7.76 13.47 4.86
C LEU A 55 8.19 14.92 4.76
N PHE A 56 7.32 15.87 5.12
CA PHE A 56 7.65 17.29 5.15
C PHE A 56 8.85 17.58 6.07
N TYR A 57 8.85 16.99 7.26
CA TYR A 57 9.91 17.22 8.25
C TYR A 57 11.16 16.35 8.03
N THR A 58 11.05 15.22 7.36
CA THR A 58 12.18 14.28 7.23
C THR A 58 12.84 14.26 5.86
N ALA A 59 12.07 14.38 4.78
CA ALA A 59 12.59 14.31 3.41
C ALA A 59 12.92 15.68 2.80
N GLY A 60 12.46 16.76 3.42
CA GLY A 60 12.71 18.12 2.96
C GLY A 60 11.82 18.55 1.79
N LEU A 61 12.09 19.75 1.26
CA LEU A 61 11.29 20.48 0.28
C LEU A 61 11.98 20.64 -1.09
N ALA A 62 13.00 19.85 -1.38
CA ALA A 62 13.75 20.03 -2.62
C ALA A 62 12.91 19.69 -3.86
N HIS A 63 12.64 20.69 -4.69
CA HIS A 63 11.96 20.59 -5.98
C HIS A 63 12.95 20.19 -7.09
N SER A 64 13.73 19.15 -6.90
CA SER A 64 14.65 18.66 -7.93
C SER A 64 14.13 17.36 -8.54
N LEU A 65 14.08 17.31 -9.86
CA LEU A 65 13.91 16.04 -10.57
C LEU A 65 15.18 15.22 -10.39
N ASN A 66 15.17 14.30 -9.48
CA ASN A 66 16.29 13.40 -9.21
C ASN A 66 16.09 12.11 -10.00
N ASP A 67 17.18 11.61 -10.59
CA ASP A 67 17.21 10.25 -11.12
C ASP A 67 16.98 9.23 -9.99
N PHE A 68 16.44 8.06 -10.33
CA PHE A 68 16.08 7.03 -9.37
C PHE A 68 17.19 6.71 -8.34
N PHE A 69 18.44 6.66 -8.77
CA PHE A 69 19.58 6.38 -7.89
C PHE A 69 20.02 7.58 -7.04
N THR A 70 19.91 8.79 -7.57
CA THR A 70 20.26 10.02 -6.84
C THR A 70 19.14 10.47 -5.91
N GLY A 71 17.90 10.07 -6.17
CA GLY A 71 16.74 10.35 -5.32
C GLY A 71 16.82 9.71 -3.93
N ILE A 72 17.57 8.62 -3.77
CA ILE A 72 17.74 7.94 -2.47
C ILE A 72 18.62 8.76 -1.51
N THR A 73 19.53 9.56 -2.04
CA THR A 73 20.53 10.29 -1.24
C THR A 73 20.27 11.79 -1.15
N LYS A 74 19.32 12.31 -1.93
CA LYS A 74 19.00 13.74 -1.95
C LYS A 74 17.60 14.00 -1.37
N PRO A 75 17.38 15.15 -0.73
CA PRO A 75 16.07 15.55 -0.29
C PRO A 75 15.11 15.64 -1.50
N GLY A 76 13.90 15.15 -1.32
CA GLY A 76 12.86 15.14 -2.35
C GLY A 76 11.50 15.42 -1.73
N ALA A 77 10.60 16.02 -2.49
CA ALA A 77 9.23 16.23 -2.06
C ALA A 77 8.29 15.18 -2.68
N SER A 78 7.45 14.58 -1.85
CA SER A 78 6.34 13.78 -2.36
C SER A 78 5.24 14.70 -2.92
N LEU A 79 4.35 14.12 -3.73
CA LEU A 79 3.23 14.87 -4.32
C LEU A 79 2.31 15.48 -3.24
N SER A 80 2.13 14.79 -2.11
CA SER A 80 1.34 15.27 -0.97
C SER A 80 2.04 16.42 -0.23
N VAL A 81 3.37 16.40 -0.13
CA VAL A 81 4.17 17.50 0.42
C VAL A 81 4.10 18.70 -0.50
N ALA A 82 4.24 18.51 -1.81
CA ALA A 82 4.12 19.59 -2.79
C ALA A 82 2.74 20.26 -2.71
N LEU A 83 1.67 19.48 -2.62
CA LEU A 83 0.31 20.01 -2.42
C LEU A 83 0.22 20.91 -1.20
N TYR A 84 0.77 20.47 -0.06
CA TYR A 84 0.75 21.25 1.17
C TYR A 84 1.52 22.58 1.02
N VAL A 85 2.71 22.53 0.43
CA VAL A 85 3.58 23.70 0.25
C VAL A 85 2.94 24.73 -0.68
N TYR A 86 2.43 24.30 -1.85
CA TYR A 86 1.77 25.21 -2.78
C TYR A 86 0.50 25.83 -2.20
N ALA A 87 -0.28 25.06 -1.42
CA ALA A 87 -1.49 25.57 -0.80
C ALA A 87 -1.23 26.50 0.41
N LYS A 88 -0.24 26.17 1.25
CA LYS A 88 -0.03 26.86 2.55
C LYS A 88 1.09 27.88 2.52
N GLU A 89 2.20 27.55 1.87
CA GLU A 89 3.41 28.40 1.88
C GLU A 89 3.38 29.45 0.76
N TYR A 90 3.01 29.02 -0.45
CA TYR A 90 3.00 29.89 -1.62
C TYR A 90 1.65 30.55 -1.89
N GLY A 91 0.55 29.99 -1.37
CA GLY A 91 -0.80 30.49 -1.63
C GLY A 91 -1.27 30.29 -3.09
N GLU A 92 -0.58 29.44 -3.85
CA GLU A 92 -0.89 29.15 -5.25
C GLU A 92 -1.93 28.02 -5.33
N PHE A 93 -3.18 28.38 -5.09
CA PHE A 93 -4.28 27.39 -5.06
C PHE A 93 -4.52 26.72 -6.39
N GLU A 94 -4.27 27.36 -7.52
CA GLU A 94 -4.45 26.76 -8.85
C GLU A 94 -3.51 25.55 -9.02
N VAL A 95 -2.24 25.72 -8.67
CA VAL A 95 -1.24 24.64 -8.71
C VAL A 95 -1.59 23.57 -7.69
N ALA A 96 -1.99 23.96 -6.49
CA ALA A 96 -2.40 23.02 -5.45
C ALA A 96 -3.60 22.16 -5.88
N PHE A 97 -4.62 22.73 -6.51
CA PHE A 97 -5.75 21.97 -7.05
C PHE A 97 -5.37 21.03 -8.19
N ALA A 98 -4.43 21.43 -9.05
CA ALA A 98 -3.90 20.54 -10.09
C ALA A 98 -3.20 19.31 -9.48
N ILE A 99 -2.33 19.53 -8.48
CA ILE A 99 -1.64 18.46 -7.76
C ILE A 99 -2.64 17.57 -7.03
N ALA A 100 -3.65 18.14 -6.37
CA ALA A 100 -4.71 17.38 -5.69
C ALA A 100 -5.48 16.48 -6.65
N SER A 101 -5.80 16.98 -7.83
CA SER A 101 -6.49 16.21 -8.88
C SER A 101 -5.66 15.02 -9.36
N ILE A 102 -4.36 15.23 -9.58
CA ILE A 102 -3.43 14.15 -9.96
C ILE A 102 -3.34 13.10 -8.85
N LEU A 103 -3.21 13.53 -7.59
CA LEU A 103 -3.17 12.64 -6.42
C LEU A 103 -4.45 11.81 -6.33
N LEU A 104 -5.62 12.42 -6.53
CA LEU A 104 -6.90 11.74 -6.47
C LEU A 104 -7.01 10.68 -7.57
N ILE A 105 -6.65 11.00 -8.80
CA ILE A 105 -6.66 10.05 -9.92
C ILE A 105 -5.68 8.91 -9.65
N LEU A 106 -4.47 9.22 -9.19
CA LEU A 106 -3.44 8.22 -8.89
C LEU A 106 -3.89 7.25 -7.79
N THR A 107 -4.43 7.75 -6.69
CA THR A 107 -4.93 6.91 -5.59
C THR A 107 -6.10 6.04 -6.03
N LEU A 108 -7.00 6.58 -6.84
CA LEU A 108 -8.14 5.83 -7.37
C LEU A 108 -7.67 4.71 -8.29
N LEU A 109 -6.73 4.96 -9.18
CA LEU A 109 -6.14 3.95 -10.07
C LEU A 109 -5.42 2.84 -9.28
N ILE A 110 -4.63 3.20 -8.26
CA ILE A 110 -3.93 2.23 -7.41
C ILE A 110 -4.93 1.36 -6.65
N ASN A 111 -5.94 1.96 -6.03
CA ASN A 111 -6.96 1.24 -5.28
C ASN A 111 -7.81 0.32 -6.18
N LEU A 112 -8.16 0.80 -7.37
CA LEU A 112 -8.88 -0.01 -8.35
C LEU A 112 -8.04 -1.21 -8.80
N SER A 113 -6.77 -0.98 -9.11
CA SER A 113 -5.83 -2.05 -9.50
C SER A 113 -5.68 -3.09 -8.41
N ALA A 114 -5.48 -2.66 -7.16
CA ALA A 114 -5.36 -3.56 -6.01
C ALA A 114 -6.64 -4.38 -5.78
N THR A 115 -7.81 -3.75 -5.91
CA THR A 115 -9.11 -4.43 -5.79
C THR A 115 -9.33 -5.46 -6.91
N LEU A 116 -8.96 -5.12 -8.15
CA LEU A 116 -9.08 -6.04 -9.29
C LEU A 116 -8.15 -7.26 -9.12
N VAL A 117 -6.91 -7.03 -8.69
CA VAL A 117 -5.96 -8.10 -8.37
C VAL A 117 -6.53 -8.99 -7.26
N GLY A 118 -7.06 -8.40 -6.18
CA GLY A 118 -7.68 -9.13 -5.09
C GLY A 118 -8.81 -10.04 -5.56
N LYS A 119 -9.79 -9.50 -6.29
CA LYS A 119 -10.91 -10.26 -6.84
C LYS A 119 -10.46 -11.36 -7.79
N HIS A 120 -9.42 -11.14 -8.57
CA HIS A 120 -8.88 -12.16 -9.47
C HIS A 120 -8.31 -13.36 -8.70
N TYR A 121 -7.62 -13.13 -7.60
CA TYR A 121 -7.09 -14.18 -6.73
C TYR A 121 -8.20 -14.93 -6.00
N GLU A 122 -9.21 -14.23 -5.50
CA GLU A 122 -10.38 -14.82 -4.85
C GLU A 122 -11.13 -15.77 -5.78
N LYS A 123 -11.39 -15.34 -7.01
CA LYS A 123 -12.11 -16.16 -8.02
C LYS A 123 -11.37 -17.44 -8.41
N ARG A 124 -10.05 -17.46 -8.39
CA ARG A 124 -9.26 -18.67 -8.63
C ARG A 124 -9.31 -19.69 -7.50
N ARG A 125 -9.81 -19.30 -6.35
CA ARG A 125 -9.84 -20.11 -5.13
C ARG A 125 -11.21 -20.79 -4.91
N SER A 126 -12.27 -20.27 -5.53
CA SER A 126 -13.63 -20.84 -5.42
C SER A 126 -13.90 -21.97 -6.39
N ILE A 127 -12.87 -22.50 -7.09
CA ILE A 127 -12.88 -23.71 -7.89
C ILE A 127 -11.97 -24.75 -7.22
#